data_f6e2e5115a587aba70cf761adfb1ea55
#
_entry.id   f6e2e5115a587aba70cf761adfb1ea55
#
_cell.length_a   1.000
_cell.length_b   1.000
_cell.length_c   1.000
_cell.angle_alpha   90.00
_cell.angle_beta   90.00
_cell.angle_gamma   90.00
#
_symmetry.space_group_name_H-M   'P 1'
#
loop_
_entity.id
_entity.type
_entity.pdbx_description
1 polymer ?
#
loop_
_entity_poly.entity_id
_entity_poly.type
_entity_poly.pdbx_seq_one_letter_code
_entity_poly.pdbx_strand_id
1 'polypeptide(L)'
;MKSTVKKIVTAGLGAVLLSVICMLTACIDASDSSEYEAEKIDGGVSLIVKRDRQVIDIYAVTSDKKPVTVPIKGGIPLRIESGAPTSIPLIQTGTKLILKGNIIELTCTNNDLTALNVQGVPALQKLDCSGNKLTSLDVHGLTALKDLDCSDNKLNALDVQSLKALQKLSCSINSLDSLDVHGLTVLEDLGCSANRLTSLDASGLINLKELGCSHNQLTSLNMRGLRALEKLYCTYNQLTSLDIQELPALKELYCGNNKISSLNTSSLAELQVLGCADNKLTSLDVHGLTALTDLVCSKNLLSLLKVHDLKALQSLDCSDNRLASLDIQGLPALENLTCSGNQLSSLNVQNLNALSKLDCSYNQLNAHAFTTLFNNLPPRSDLEYDSARCYVYGEVPGKTEGNCKNFSSPENLKTAFEKAKTVKKWEMLKWRTKDESEEL
;
A
#
# COMPACT_ATOMS: atom_id res chain seq x y z
N MET A 1 -3.27 -0.43 18.61
CA MET A 1 -1.81 -0.52 18.47
C MET A 1 -1.30 -1.67 17.60
N LYS A 2 -2.00 -2.82 17.47
CA LYS A 2 -1.60 -3.91 16.56
C LYS A 2 -1.82 -3.64 15.05
N SER A 3 -2.37 -2.50 14.65
CA SER A 3 -2.80 -2.29 13.25
C SER A 3 -1.76 -1.60 12.35
N THR A 4 -0.97 -0.66 12.87
CA THR A 4 -0.12 0.20 12.01
C THR A 4 1.17 -0.51 11.59
N VAL A 5 1.86 -1.18 12.50
CA VAL A 5 3.06 -1.96 12.17
C VAL A 5 2.71 -3.17 11.28
N LYS A 6 1.52 -3.78 11.50
CA LYS A 6 1.02 -4.83 10.60
C LYS A 6 0.70 -4.29 9.20
N LYS A 7 0.26 -3.03 9.06
CA LYS A 7 0.00 -2.42 7.76
C LYS A 7 1.29 -2.14 6.97
N ILE A 8 2.37 -1.69 7.62
CA ILE A 8 3.65 -1.42 6.94
C ILE A 8 4.33 -2.74 6.53
N VAL A 9 4.31 -3.76 7.38
CA VAL A 9 4.89 -5.08 7.09
C VAL A 9 4.02 -5.87 6.12
N THR A 10 2.67 -5.78 6.22
CA THR A 10 1.76 -6.44 5.25
C THR A 10 1.69 -5.72 3.91
N ALA A 11 1.88 -4.39 3.84
CA ALA A 11 2.05 -3.71 2.56
C ALA A 11 3.36 -4.14 1.87
N GLY A 12 4.46 -4.33 2.61
CA GLY A 12 5.72 -4.83 2.06
C GLY A 12 5.69 -6.31 1.67
N LEU A 13 5.09 -7.18 2.48
CA LEU A 13 4.99 -8.62 2.18
C LEU A 13 3.86 -8.95 1.20
N GLY A 14 2.74 -8.25 1.27
CA GLY A 14 1.65 -8.38 0.29
C GLY A 14 2.08 -7.96 -1.11
N ALA A 15 2.92 -6.92 -1.21
CA ALA A 15 3.45 -6.43 -2.48
C ALA A 15 4.45 -7.40 -3.13
N VAL A 16 5.27 -8.11 -2.34
CA VAL A 16 6.20 -9.14 -2.86
C VAL A 16 5.44 -10.38 -3.31
N LEU A 17 4.36 -10.78 -2.62
CA LEU A 17 3.51 -11.89 -3.09
C LEU A 17 2.72 -11.52 -4.36
N LEU A 18 2.20 -10.29 -4.45
CA LEU A 18 1.48 -9.83 -5.65
C LEU A 18 2.39 -9.72 -6.88
N SER A 19 3.65 -9.27 -6.73
CA SER A 19 4.58 -9.20 -7.87
C SER A 19 4.93 -10.58 -8.43
N VAL A 20 4.98 -11.62 -7.60
CA VAL A 20 5.21 -13.01 -8.04
C VAL A 20 3.95 -13.59 -8.68
N ILE A 21 2.75 -13.25 -8.20
CA ILE A 21 1.48 -13.69 -8.79
C ILE A 21 1.23 -13.02 -10.15
N CYS A 22 1.51 -11.71 -10.29
CA CYS A 22 1.37 -11.03 -11.60
C CYS A 22 2.34 -11.54 -12.68
N MET A 23 3.55 -12.01 -12.30
CA MET A 23 4.48 -12.58 -13.29
C MET A 23 4.14 -14.02 -13.70
N LEU A 24 3.40 -14.77 -12.86
CA LEU A 24 3.00 -16.16 -13.16
C LEU A 24 1.69 -16.26 -13.95
N THR A 25 0.83 -15.24 -13.94
CA THR A 25 -0.44 -15.26 -14.70
C THR A 25 -0.32 -14.76 -16.15
N ALA A 26 0.81 -14.16 -16.52
CA ALA A 26 1.03 -13.64 -17.88
C ALA A 26 1.38 -14.72 -18.92
N CYS A 27 1.52 -15.99 -18.56
CA CYS A 27 2.02 -17.06 -19.43
C CYS A 27 1.10 -18.27 -19.61
N ILE A 28 -0.19 -18.22 -19.24
CA ILE A 28 -1.09 -19.35 -19.48
C ILE A 28 -2.37 -18.88 -20.17
N ASP A 29 -2.59 -19.44 -21.36
CA ASP A 29 -3.78 -19.46 -22.22
C ASP A 29 -4.07 -18.24 -23.10
N ALA A 30 -3.34 -18.20 -24.21
CA ALA A 30 -3.77 -17.52 -25.45
C ALA A 30 -4.51 -18.50 -26.40
N SER A 31 -5.44 -19.31 -25.91
CA SER A 31 -6.25 -20.16 -26.79
C SER A 31 -7.56 -20.61 -26.13
N ASP A 32 -8.50 -19.69 -26.01
CA ASP A 32 -9.94 -19.95 -26.08
C ASP A 32 -10.75 -18.63 -26.02
N SER A 33 -10.49 -17.74 -26.97
CA SER A 33 -11.34 -16.56 -27.18
C SER A 33 -12.50 -16.95 -28.11
N SER A 34 -13.47 -17.68 -27.62
CA SER A 34 -14.78 -17.67 -28.23
C SER A 34 -15.46 -16.35 -27.83
N GLU A 35 -15.45 -15.41 -28.76
CA GLU A 35 -16.05 -14.08 -28.67
C GLU A 35 -17.57 -14.19 -28.45
N TYR A 36 -18.00 -14.22 -27.19
CA TYR A 36 -19.36 -13.87 -26.85
C TYR A 36 -19.36 -12.45 -26.30
N GLU A 37 -19.73 -11.49 -27.13
CA GLU A 37 -19.97 -10.12 -26.68
C GLU A 37 -21.24 -10.06 -25.82
N ALA A 38 -21.18 -9.34 -24.70
CA ALA A 38 -22.34 -9.03 -23.89
C ALA A 38 -23.14 -7.92 -24.59
N GLU A 39 -24.34 -8.24 -25.06
CA GLU A 39 -25.19 -7.30 -25.79
C GLU A 39 -25.82 -6.25 -24.87
N LYS A 40 -26.06 -5.03 -25.39
CA LYS A 40 -26.88 -4.05 -24.72
C LYS A 40 -28.33 -4.56 -24.57
N ILE A 41 -28.86 -4.52 -23.36
CA ILE A 41 -30.24 -4.90 -23.05
C ILE A 41 -30.96 -3.70 -22.49
N ASP A 42 -31.94 -3.16 -23.20
CA ASP A 42 -32.72 -2.01 -22.70
C ASP A 42 -33.42 -2.36 -21.38
N GLY A 43 -33.19 -1.52 -20.37
CA GLY A 43 -33.68 -1.76 -19.01
C GLY A 43 -33.01 -2.96 -18.33
N GLY A 44 -31.75 -3.28 -18.66
CA GLY A 44 -31.07 -4.42 -18.09
C GLY A 44 -29.56 -4.43 -18.30
N VAL A 45 -28.95 -5.46 -17.73
CA VAL A 45 -27.53 -5.76 -17.80
C VAL A 45 -27.36 -7.14 -18.42
N SER A 46 -26.40 -7.32 -19.31
CA SER A 46 -25.98 -8.65 -19.75
C SER A 46 -24.57 -8.96 -19.30
N LEU A 47 -24.33 -10.19 -18.92
CA LEU A 47 -23.03 -10.68 -18.48
C LEU A 47 -22.77 -12.09 -19.02
N ILE A 48 -21.49 -12.37 -19.29
CA ILE A 48 -21.02 -13.65 -19.77
C ILE A 48 -20.03 -14.23 -18.78
N VAL A 49 -20.28 -15.46 -18.39
CA VAL A 49 -19.51 -16.20 -17.39
C VAL A 49 -18.67 -17.28 -18.07
N LYS A 50 -17.53 -17.61 -17.52
CA LYS A 50 -16.71 -18.72 -18.02
C LYS A 50 -17.49 -20.05 -17.91
N ARG A 51 -17.33 -20.94 -18.92
CA ARG A 51 -18.14 -22.17 -19.09
C ARG A 51 -18.07 -23.18 -17.96
N ASP A 52 -17.00 -23.19 -17.16
CA ASP A 52 -16.79 -24.14 -16.05
C ASP A 52 -17.38 -23.65 -14.71
N ARG A 53 -17.88 -22.42 -14.64
CA ARG A 53 -18.52 -21.87 -13.46
C ARG A 53 -19.93 -22.43 -13.29
N GLN A 54 -20.28 -22.84 -12.08
CA GLN A 54 -21.60 -23.43 -11.78
C GLN A 54 -22.57 -22.47 -11.13
N VAL A 55 -22.07 -21.49 -10.38
CA VAL A 55 -22.87 -20.51 -9.64
C VAL A 55 -22.18 -19.16 -9.73
N ILE A 56 -22.97 -18.10 -9.81
CA ILE A 56 -22.51 -16.70 -9.63
C ILE A 56 -23.27 -16.01 -8.52
N ASP A 57 -22.60 -15.07 -7.87
CA ASP A 57 -23.17 -14.26 -6.80
C ASP A 57 -23.42 -12.84 -7.31
N ILE A 58 -24.67 -12.39 -7.20
CA ILE A 58 -25.11 -11.07 -7.65
C ILE A 58 -25.78 -10.35 -6.49
N TYR A 59 -25.43 -9.08 -6.33
CA TYR A 59 -26.18 -8.13 -5.53
C TYR A 59 -26.64 -6.98 -6.43
N ALA A 60 -27.92 -6.64 -6.39
CA ALA A 60 -28.45 -5.55 -7.18
C ALA A 60 -29.49 -4.76 -6.36
N VAL A 61 -29.46 -3.43 -6.49
CA VAL A 61 -30.46 -2.53 -5.95
C VAL A 61 -31.22 -1.88 -7.11
N THR A 62 -32.54 -1.84 -7.02
CA THR A 62 -33.41 -1.17 -7.99
C THR A 62 -34.00 0.12 -7.42
N SER A 63 -34.18 1.14 -8.24
CA SER A 63 -34.74 2.43 -7.81
C SER A 63 -36.20 2.35 -7.35
N ASP A 64 -36.97 1.37 -7.85
CA ASP A 64 -38.36 1.12 -7.52
C ASP A 64 -38.57 0.01 -6.48
N LYS A 65 -37.47 -0.50 -5.91
CA LYS A 65 -37.42 -1.61 -4.93
C LYS A 65 -38.09 -2.91 -5.41
N LYS A 66 -38.34 -3.06 -6.72
CA LYS A 66 -38.82 -4.31 -7.29
C LYS A 66 -37.68 -5.29 -7.53
N PRO A 67 -37.95 -6.59 -7.50
CA PRO A 67 -36.95 -7.60 -7.82
C PRO A 67 -36.38 -7.43 -9.24
N VAL A 68 -35.09 -7.69 -9.39
CA VAL A 68 -34.46 -7.89 -10.69
C VAL A 68 -34.89 -9.25 -11.24
N THR A 69 -35.25 -9.30 -12.51
CA THR A 69 -35.70 -10.54 -13.17
C THR A 69 -34.59 -11.10 -14.04
N VAL A 70 -34.31 -12.41 -13.86
CA VAL A 70 -33.39 -13.18 -14.71
C VAL A 70 -34.22 -14.11 -15.61
N PRO A 71 -34.37 -13.82 -16.89
CA PRO A 71 -35.12 -14.66 -17.83
C PRO A 71 -34.47 -16.05 -17.97
N ILE A 72 -35.29 -17.11 -17.90
CA ILE A 72 -34.88 -18.49 -18.19
C ILE A 72 -35.62 -18.97 -19.43
N LYS A 73 -34.87 -19.49 -20.40
CA LYS A 73 -35.46 -20.00 -21.65
C LYS A 73 -36.35 -21.22 -21.35
N GLY A 74 -37.67 -21.06 -21.61
CA GLY A 74 -38.67 -22.13 -21.40
C GLY A 74 -39.03 -22.41 -19.92
N GLY A 75 -38.59 -21.57 -18.98
CA GLY A 75 -38.84 -21.70 -17.55
C GLY A 75 -39.43 -20.46 -16.89
N ILE A 76 -39.66 -20.54 -15.58
CA ILE A 76 -40.08 -19.43 -14.76
C ILE A 76 -38.86 -18.53 -14.51
N PRO A 77 -38.91 -17.21 -14.74
CA PRO A 77 -37.81 -16.30 -14.47
C PRO A 77 -37.40 -16.35 -12.98
N LEU A 78 -36.08 -16.36 -12.73
CA LEU A 78 -35.55 -16.15 -11.39
C LEU A 78 -35.76 -14.69 -10.98
N ARG A 79 -35.92 -14.47 -9.68
CA ARG A 79 -36.05 -13.15 -9.07
C ARG A 79 -34.91 -12.93 -8.10
N ILE A 80 -34.25 -11.78 -8.21
CA ILE A 80 -33.26 -11.29 -7.27
C ILE A 80 -33.93 -10.15 -6.51
N GLU A 81 -34.15 -10.33 -5.23
CA GLU A 81 -34.74 -9.27 -4.41
C GLU A 81 -33.81 -8.06 -4.34
N SER A 82 -34.39 -6.87 -4.48
CA SER A 82 -33.62 -5.62 -4.45
C SER A 82 -32.93 -5.45 -3.09
N GLY A 83 -31.60 -5.29 -3.13
CA GLY A 83 -30.77 -5.14 -1.93
C GLY A 83 -30.44 -6.44 -1.19
N ALA A 84 -30.67 -7.60 -1.82
CA ALA A 84 -30.32 -8.91 -1.26
C ALA A 84 -29.25 -9.61 -2.10
N PRO A 85 -28.17 -10.16 -1.49
CA PRO A 85 -27.22 -11.04 -2.20
C PRO A 85 -27.93 -12.31 -2.65
N THR A 86 -27.70 -12.73 -3.88
CA THR A 86 -28.36 -13.90 -4.48
C THR A 86 -27.36 -14.72 -5.28
N SER A 87 -27.31 -16.04 -4.98
CA SER A 87 -26.54 -17.01 -5.75
C SER A 87 -27.39 -17.59 -6.88
N ILE A 88 -26.91 -17.48 -8.12
CA ILE A 88 -27.64 -17.92 -9.33
C ILE A 88 -26.95 -19.19 -9.88
N PRO A 89 -27.63 -20.35 -9.89
CA PRO A 89 -27.12 -21.55 -10.52
C PRO A 89 -27.09 -21.42 -12.06
N LEU A 90 -25.94 -21.64 -12.68
CA LEU A 90 -25.75 -21.52 -14.12
C LEU A 90 -26.27 -22.72 -14.91
N ILE A 91 -26.56 -23.83 -14.28
CA ILE A 91 -27.16 -25.03 -14.93
C ILE A 91 -28.47 -24.67 -15.64
N GLN A 92 -29.23 -23.71 -15.09
CA GLN A 92 -30.52 -23.29 -15.65
C GLN A 92 -30.43 -22.15 -16.64
N THR A 93 -29.40 -21.29 -16.51
CA THR A 93 -29.25 -20.03 -17.28
C THR A 93 -28.22 -20.10 -18.40
N GLY A 94 -27.33 -21.10 -18.34
CA GLY A 94 -26.16 -21.16 -19.22
C GLY A 94 -25.11 -20.10 -18.84
N THR A 95 -24.20 -19.81 -19.75
CA THR A 95 -23.10 -18.87 -19.53
C THR A 95 -23.46 -17.40 -19.76
N LYS A 96 -24.58 -17.11 -20.46
CA LYS A 96 -25.08 -15.75 -20.69
C LYS A 96 -26.27 -15.48 -19.78
N LEU A 97 -26.15 -14.48 -18.93
CA LEU A 97 -27.22 -14.01 -18.05
C LEU A 97 -27.69 -12.61 -18.48
N ILE A 98 -28.97 -12.36 -18.30
CA ILE A 98 -29.60 -11.06 -18.48
C ILE A 98 -30.31 -10.72 -17.16
N LEU A 99 -29.98 -9.55 -16.60
CA LEU A 99 -30.62 -8.99 -15.41
C LEU A 99 -31.53 -7.85 -15.86
N LYS A 100 -32.84 -7.96 -15.67
CA LYS A 100 -33.81 -6.91 -16.06
C LYS A 100 -34.39 -6.22 -14.85
N GLY A 101 -34.35 -4.89 -14.86
CA GLY A 101 -34.87 -4.04 -13.77
C GLY A 101 -34.27 -2.64 -13.80
N ASN A 102 -34.85 -1.74 -13.03
CA ASN A 102 -34.34 -0.36 -12.87
C ASN A 102 -33.12 -0.32 -11.93
N ILE A 103 -32.04 -1.02 -12.32
CA ILE A 103 -30.86 -1.25 -11.48
C ILE A 103 -30.10 0.06 -11.29
N ILE A 104 -29.84 0.42 -10.03
CA ILE A 104 -29.03 1.59 -9.63
C ILE A 104 -27.75 1.20 -8.92
N GLU A 105 -27.67 -0.02 -8.37
CA GLU A 105 -26.44 -0.58 -7.83
C GLU A 105 -26.30 -2.03 -8.30
N LEU A 106 -25.10 -2.41 -8.72
CA LEU A 106 -24.76 -3.75 -9.13
C LEU A 106 -23.40 -4.16 -8.57
N THR A 107 -23.38 -5.30 -7.87
CA THR A 107 -22.14 -5.98 -7.46
C THR A 107 -22.16 -7.38 -8.08
N CYS A 108 -21.11 -7.70 -8.83
CA CYS A 108 -20.92 -8.99 -9.51
C CYS A 108 -19.46 -9.45 -9.42
N THR A 109 -18.88 -9.31 -8.23
CA THR A 109 -17.46 -9.56 -7.95
C THR A 109 -17.12 -11.04 -7.98
N ASN A 110 -15.89 -11.38 -8.38
CA ASN A 110 -15.34 -12.75 -8.29
C ASN A 110 -16.18 -13.82 -8.97
N ASN A 111 -16.80 -13.50 -10.11
CA ASN A 111 -17.71 -14.38 -10.85
C ASN A 111 -17.11 -14.97 -12.13
N ASP A 112 -15.81 -14.81 -12.37
CA ASP A 112 -15.16 -15.24 -13.61
C ASP A 112 -15.82 -14.67 -14.88
N LEU A 113 -16.38 -13.44 -14.80
CA LEU A 113 -17.02 -12.77 -15.92
C LEU A 113 -16.00 -12.48 -17.02
N THR A 114 -16.29 -12.85 -18.24
CA THR A 114 -15.48 -12.56 -19.42
C THR A 114 -16.00 -11.36 -20.20
N ALA A 115 -17.28 -11.02 -20.05
CA ALA A 115 -17.89 -9.81 -20.59
C ALA A 115 -19.03 -9.30 -19.69
N LEU A 116 -19.20 -7.98 -19.68
CA LEU A 116 -20.25 -7.27 -18.93
C LEU A 116 -20.71 -6.07 -19.76
N ASN A 117 -22.01 -5.94 -19.98
CA ASN A 117 -22.61 -4.77 -20.61
C ASN A 117 -23.66 -4.14 -19.68
N VAL A 118 -23.41 -2.91 -19.30
CA VAL A 118 -24.23 -2.09 -18.38
C VAL A 118 -24.91 -0.91 -19.09
N GLN A 119 -24.81 -0.84 -20.40
CA GLN A 119 -25.34 0.29 -21.20
C GLN A 119 -26.86 0.41 -21.19
N GLY A 120 -27.58 -0.61 -20.73
CA GLY A 120 -29.04 -0.60 -20.61
C GLY A 120 -29.57 -0.04 -19.31
N VAL A 121 -28.70 0.36 -18.37
CA VAL A 121 -29.08 0.88 -17.04
C VAL A 121 -28.43 2.25 -16.79
N PRO A 122 -28.80 3.30 -17.51
CA PRO A 122 -28.16 4.61 -17.46
C PRO A 122 -28.28 5.33 -16.08
N ALA A 123 -29.20 4.86 -15.24
CA ALA A 123 -29.37 5.36 -13.87
C ALA A 123 -28.43 4.69 -12.84
N LEU A 124 -27.51 3.84 -13.29
CA LEU A 124 -26.57 3.12 -12.42
C LEU A 124 -25.70 4.12 -11.65
N GLN A 125 -25.68 3.99 -10.32
CA GLN A 125 -24.92 4.86 -9.40
C GLN A 125 -23.71 4.14 -8.80
N LYS A 126 -23.79 2.82 -8.67
CA LYS A 126 -22.68 1.98 -8.17
C LYS A 126 -22.52 0.75 -9.03
N LEU A 127 -21.27 0.49 -9.44
CA LEU A 127 -20.88 -0.73 -10.14
C LEU A 127 -19.62 -1.31 -9.47
N ASP A 128 -19.73 -2.53 -8.98
CA ASP A 128 -18.59 -3.32 -8.52
C ASP A 128 -18.56 -4.61 -9.34
N CYS A 129 -17.60 -4.67 -10.26
CA CYS A 129 -17.32 -5.84 -11.10
C CYS A 129 -15.87 -6.34 -10.89
N SER A 130 -15.31 -6.09 -9.71
CA SER A 130 -13.94 -6.48 -9.37
C SER A 130 -13.74 -8.00 -9.32
N GLY A 131 -12.48 -8.44 -9.47
CA GLY A 131 -12.12 -9.86 -9.37
C GLY A 131 -12.70 -10.71 -10.51
N ASN A 132 -12.76 -10.19 -11.72
CA ASN A 132 -13.29 -10.90 -12.89
C ASN A 132 -12.22 -11.10 -13.98
N LYS A 133 -12.63 -11.43 -15.20
CA LYS A 133 -11.74 -11.66 -16.36
C LYS A 133 -12.11 -10.74 -17.53
N LEU A 134 -12.67 -9.56 -17.21
CA LEU A 134 -13.10 -8.60 -18.21
C LEU A 134 -11.88 -8.04 -18.95
N THR A 135 -11.91 -8.10 -20.29
CA THR A 135 -10.90 -7.49 -21.16
C THR A 135 -11.29 -6.11 -21.63
N SER A 136 -12.58 -5.77 -21.53
CA SER A 136 -13.15 -4.46 -21.82
C SER A 136 -14.33 -4.17 -20.89
N LEU A 137 -14.58 -2.89 -20.64
CA LEU A 137 -15.73 -2.43 -19.88
C LEU A 137 -16.16 -1.08 -20.45
N ASP A 138 -17.35 -1.02 -21.02
CA ASP A 138 -17.94 0.22 -21.53
C ASP A 138 -18.86 0.83 -20.47
N VAL A 139 -18.43 1.95 -19.91
CA VAL A 139 -19.17 2.76 -18.92
C VAL A 139 -19.58 4.13 -19.50
N HIS A 140 -19.39 4.32 -20.82
CA HIS A 140 -19.74 5.57 -21.48
C HIS A 140 -21.23 5.90 -21.28
N GLY A 141 -21.53 7.16 -20.97
CA GLY A 141 -22.92 7.61 -20.77
C GLY A 141 -23.58 7.25 -19.43
N LEU A 142 -22.91 6.50 -18.55
CA LEU A 142 -23.42 6.24 -17.18
C LEU A 142 -23.19 7.45 -16.27
N THR A 143 -23.77 8.59 -16.66
CA THR A 143 -23.51 9.90 -16.03
C THR A 143 -23.97 10.01 -14.57
N ALA A 144 -24.78 9.05 -14.11
CA ALA A 144 -25.21 8.95 -12.70
C ALA A 144 -24.23 8.15 -11.82
N LEU A 145 -23.19 7.53 -12.42
CA LEU A 145 -22.27 6.65 -11.69
C LEU A 145 -21.39 7.45 -10.73
N LYS A 146 -21.39 7.03 -9.46
CA LYS A 146 -20.65 7.65 -8.36
C LYS A 146 -19.53 6.77 -7.84
N ASP A 147 -19.69 5.46 -7.94
CA ASP A 147 -18.77 4.48 -7.41
C ASP A 147 -18.55 3.39 -8.46
N LEU A 148 -17.31 3.29 -8.97
CA LEU A 148 -16.91 2.28 -9.94
C LEU A 148 -15.72 1.49 -9.38
N ASP A 149 -15.92 0.21 -9.14
CA ASP A 149 -14.85 -0.74 -8.88
C ASP A 149 -14.79 -1.78 -10.00
N CYS A 150 -13.75 -1.70 -10.82
CA CYS A 150 -13.41 -2.66 -11.86
C CYS A 150 -12.00 -3.25 -11.65
N SER A 151 -11.51 -3.21 -10.41
CA SER A 151 -10.20 -3.75 -10.03
C SER A 151 -10.10 -5.26 -10.26
N ASP A 152 -8.86 -5.76 -10.34
CA ASP A 152 -8.56 -7.18 -10.56
C ASP A 152 -9.34 -7.76 -11.75
N ASN A 153 -9.06 -7.19 -12.93
CA ASN A 153 -9.58 -7.62 -14.23
C ASN A 153 -8.42 -7.69 -15.26
N LYS A 154 -8.74 -7.75 -16.55
CA LYS A 154 -7.77 -7.78 -17.66
C LYS A 154 -7.95 -6.59 -18.59
N LEU A 155 -8.46 -5.45 -18.09
CA LEU A 155 -8.71 -4.27 -18.88
C LEU A 155 -7.40 -3.67 -19.40
N ASN A 156 -7.32 -3.39 -20.70
CA ASN A 156 -6.19 -2.69 -21.31
C ASN A 156 -6.49 -1.20 -21.56
N ALA A 157 -7.77 -0.82 -21.54
CA ALA A 157 -8.25 0.55 -21.63
C ALA A 157 -9.50 0.74 -20.77
N LEU A 158 -9.72 1.95 -20.27
CA LEU A 158 -10.91 2.34 -19.54
C LEU A 158 -11.19 3.82 -19.79
N ASP A 159 -12.34 4.13 -20.41
CA ASP A 159 -12.79 5.51 -20.61
C ASP A 159 -13.82 5.90 -19.55
N VAL A 160 -13.44 6.86 -18.70
CA VAL A 160 -14.25 7.40 -17.61
C VAL A 160 -14.64 8.86 -17.83
N GLN A 161 -14.32 9.43 -18.98
CA GLN A 161 -14.49 10.87 -19.27
C GLN A 161 -15.92 11.38 -19.16
N SER A 162 -16.92 10.53 -19.42
CA SER A 162 -18.34 10.88 -19.31
C SER A 162 -18.87 10.86 -17.87
N LEU A 163 -18.13 10.29 -16.90
CA LEU A 163 -18.58 10.00 -15.53
C LEU A 163 -18.41 11.20 -14.60
N LYS A 164 -19.02 12.35 -14.89
CA LYS A 164 -18.80 13.60 -14.15
C LYS A 164 -19.33 13.58 -12.70
N ALA A 165 -20.14 12.60 -12.32
CA ALA A 165 -20.61 12.39 -10.95
C ALA A 165 -19.73 11.41 -10.14
N LEU A 166 -18.65 10.87 -10.74
CA LEU A 166 -17.83 9.82 -10.14
C LEU A 166 -17.08 10.37 -8.92
N GLN A 167 -17.30 9.75 -7.77
CA GLN A 167 -16.69 10.08 -6.48
C GLN A 167 -15.58 9.07 -6.12
N LYS A 168 -15.76 7.80 -6.54
CA LYS A 168 -14.77 6.74 -6.30
C LYS A 168 -14.52 5.97 -7.57
N LEU A 169 -13.22 5.78 -7.88
CA LEU A 169 -12.75 4.94 -8.98
C LEU A 169 -11.68 3.99 -8.48
N SER A 170 -11.94 2.69 -8.55
CA SER A 170 -10.95 1.64 -8.38
C SER A 170 -10.81 0.88 -9.69
N CYS A 171 -9.63 0.98 -10.32
CA CYS A 171 -9.25 0.22 -11.52
C CYS A 171 -7.88 -0.47 -11.34
N SER A 172 -7.51 -0.70 -10.09
CA SER A 172 -6.24 -1.36 -9.72
C SER A 172 -6.19 -2.80 -10.25
N ILE A 173 -4.97 -3.34 -10.42
CA ILE A 173 -4.75 -4.73 -10.87
C ILE A 173 -5.46 -4.98 -12.21
N ASN A 174 -5.02 -4.22 -13.21
CA ASN A 174 -5.43 -4.35 -14.60
C ASN A 174 -4.20 -4.27 -15.53
N SER A 175 -4.40 -4.01 -16.81
CA SER A 175 -3.32 -3.84 -17.79
C SER A 175 -3.40 -2.49 -18.50
N LEU A 176 -3.87 -1.44 -17.81
CA LEU A 176 -4.06 -0.11 -18.39
C LEU A 176 -2.72 0.53 -18.72
N ASP A 177 -2.53 0.93 -19.97
CA ASP A 177 -1.34 1.67 -20.42
C ASP A 177 -1.49 3.18 -20.21
N SER A 178 -2.72 3.67 -20.11
CA SER A 178 -3.08 5.06 -19.83
C SER A 178 -4.41 5.14 -19.08
N LEU A 179 -4.61 6.22 -18.33
CA LEU A 179 -5.86 6.54 -17.65
C LEU A 179 -6.06 8.05 -17.68
N ASP A 180 -7.11 8.52 -18.31
CA ASP A 180 -7.49 9.92 -18.33
C ASP A 180 -8.62 10.19 -17.33
N VAL A 181 -8.28 10.93 -16.28
CA VAL A 181 -9.19 11.32 -15.18
C VAL A 181 -9.50 12.82 -15.20
N HIS A 182 -9.10 13.51 -16.28
CA HIS A 182 -9.25 14.95 -16.38
C HIS A 182 -10.72 15.39 -16.29
N GLY A 183 -10.97 16.41 -15.48
CA GLY A 183 -12.31 16.97 -15.29
C GLY A 183 -13.27 16.13 -14.43
N LEU A 184 -12.81 15.08 -13.75
CA LEU A 184 -13.58 14.35 -12.73
C LEU A 184 -13.47 15.10 -11.38
N THR A 185 -13.91 16.34 -11.35
CA THR A 185 -13.64 17.28 -10.25
C THR A 185 -14.28 16.92 -8.91
N VAL A 186 -15.24 15.99 -8.89
CA VAL A 186 -15.89 15.50 -7.66
C VAL A 186 -15.27 14.20 -7.15
N LEU A 187 -14.23 13.68 -7.83
CA LEU A 187 -13.55 12.45 -7.43
C LEU A 187 -12.84 12.65 -6.10
N GLU A 188 -13.12 11.76 -5.14
CA GLU A 188 -12.55 11.76 -3.79
C GLU A 188 -11.51 10.66 -3.58
N ASP A 189 -11.65 9.54 -4.29
CA ASP A 189 -10.80 8.36 -4.16
C ASP A 189 -10.46 7.80 -5.55
N LEU A 190 -9.15 7.69 -5.82
CA LEU A 190 -8.62 7.13 -7.08
C LEU A 190 -7.61 6.02 -6.78
N GLY A 191 -8.01 4.77 -7.08
CA GLY A 191 -7.14 3.58 -7.04
C GLY A 191 -6.84 3.09 -8.45
N CYS A 192 -5.58 3.27 -8.93
CA CYS A 192 -5.11 2.76 -10.21
C CYS A 192 -3.79 1.98 -10.09
N SER A 193 -3.53 1.44 -8.91
CA SER A 193 -2.31 0.66 -8.62
C SER A 193 -2.24 -0.63 -9.45
N ALA A 194 -1.02 -1.17 -9.65
CA ALA A 194 -0.78 -2.40 -10.37
C ALA A 194 -1.38 -2.38 -11.80
N ASN A 195 -0.93 -1.40 -12.57
CA ASN A 195 -1.22 -1.24 -13.99
C ASN A 195 0.10 -1.02 -14.77
N ARG A 196 0.04 -0.50 -16.01
CA ARG A 196 1.20 -0.22 -16.86
C ARG A 196 1.35 1.27 -17.15
N LEU A 197 0.77 2.14 -16.33
CA LEU A 197 0.78 3.59 -16.54
C LEU A 197 2.20 4.13 -16.55
N THR A 198 2.56 4.91 -17.58
CA THR A 198 3.86 5.58 -17.70
C THR A 198 3.82 7.02 -17.21
N SER A 199 2.63 7.62 -17.17
CA SER A 199 2.34 8.93 -16.60
C SER A 199 0.93 8.95 -16.03
N LEU A 200 0.68 9.83 -15.07
CA LEU A 200 -0.67 10.11 -14.55
C LEU A 200 -0.79 11.62 -14.32
N ASP A 201 -1.80 12.21 -14.94
CA ASP A 201 -2.20 13.58 -14.67
C ASP A 201 -3.48 13.59 -13.84
N ALA A 202 -3.34 13.88 -12.57
CA ALA A 202 -4.42 14.03 -11.61
C ALA A 202 -4.72 15.51 -11.31
N SER A 203 -4.12 16.45 -12.05
CA SER A 203 -4.29 17.88 -11.79
C SER A 203 -5.75 18.30 -11.89
N GLY A 204 -6.15 19.20 -11.00
CA GLY A 204 -7.52 19.72 -10.97
C GLY A 204 -8.57 18.80 -10.31
N LEU A 205 -8.19 17.64 -9.77
CA LEU A 205 -9.08 16.80 -8.96
C LEU A 205 -9.15 17.37 -7.52
N ILE A 206 -9.74 18.54 -7.39
CA ILE A 206 -9.67 19.38 -6.17
C ILE A 206 -10.26 18.74 -4.91
N ASN A 207 -11.13 17.74 -5.07
CA ASN A 207 -11.77 17.01 -3.97
C ASN A 207 -11.06 15.67 -3.64
N LEU A 208 -9.99 15.33 -4.37
CA LEU A 208 -9.31 14.05 -4.19
C LEU A 208 -8.63 14.00 -2.81
N LYS A 209 -8.98 12.99 -2.02
CA LYS A 209 -8.48 12.72 -0.68
C LYS A 209 -7.47 11.58 -0.65
N GLU A 210 -7.69 10.58 -1.50
CA GLU A 210 -6.81 9.41 -1.59
C GLU A 210 -6.41 9.12 -3.04
N LEU A 211 -5.10 8.96 -3.29
CA LEU A 211 -4.53 8.58 -4.58
C LEU A 211 -3.64 7.36 -4.43
N GLY A 212 -4.07 6.22 -5.00
CA GLY A 212 -3.30 4.98 -5.10
C GLY A 212 -2.86 4.72 -6.53
N CYS A 213 -1.55 4.92 -6.83
CA CYS A 213 -0.96 4.66 -8.15
C CYS A 213 0.33 3.82 -8.05
N SER A 214 0.48 3.06 -6.98
CA SER A 214 1.63 2.18 -6.75
C SER A 214 1.73 1.07 -7.81
N HIS A 215 2.94 0.47 -7.97
CA HIS A 215 3.14 -0.64 -8.91
C HIS A 215 2.71 -0.30 -10.34
N ASN A 216 3.24 0.81 -10.86
CA ASN A 216 3.11 1.24 -12.24
C ASN A 216 4.51 1.47 -12.85
N GLN A 217 4.56 2.13 -13.99
CA GLN A 217 5.81 2.51 -14.66
C GLN A 217 5.95 4.04 -14.73
N LEU A 218 5.34 4.76 -13.77
CA LEU A 218 5.25 6.22 -13.80
C LEU A 218 6.64 6.85 -13.78
N THR A 219 6.92 7.65 -14.78
CA THR A 219 8.08 8.56 -14.85
C THR A 219 7.71 9.98 -14.43
N SER A 220 6.42 10.32 -14.47
CA SER A 220 5.85 11.59 -14.04
C SER A 220 4.48 11.39 -13.37
N LEU A 221 4.20 12.23 -12.37
CA LEU A 221 2.93 12.28 -11.66
C LEU A 221 2.59 13.75 -11.42
N ASN A 222 1.52 14.23 -12.06
CA ASN A 222 1.06 15.62 -11.90
C ASN A 222 -0.09 15.66 -10.88
N MET A 223 0.14 16.38 -9.79
CA MET A 223 -0.79 16.51 -8.65
C MET A 223 -1.15 17.97 -8.36
N ARG A 224 -0.95 18.85 -9.34
CA ARG A 224 -1.20 20.28 -9.14
C ARG A 224 -2.65 20.55 -8.73
N GLY A 225 -2.81 21.29 -7.62
CA GLY A 225 -4.11 21.70 -7.11
C GLY A 225 -4.82 20.68 -6.23
N LEU A 226 -4.21 19.54 -5.88
CA LEU A 226 -4.80 18.51 -5.00
C LEU A 226 -4.73 18.90 -3.51
N ARG A 227 -5.27 20.05 -3.16
CA ARG A 227 -5.13 20.60 -1.79
C ARG A 227 -5.85 19.80 -0.72
N ALA A 228 -6.81 18.94 -1.10
CA ALA A 228 -7.55 18.06 -0.19
C ALA A 228 -6.89 16.68 -0.02
N LEU A 229 -5.78 16.40 -0.73
CA LEU A 229 -5.17 15.07 -0.71
C LEU A 229 -4.57 14.77 0.67
N GLU A 230 -5.11 13.73 1.29
CA GLU A 230 -4.69 13.24 2.61
C GLU A 230 -3.74 12.05 2.52
N LYS A 231 -3.88 11.21 1.47
CA LYS A 231 -3.09 9.99 1.31
C LYS A 231 -2.59 9.83 -0.10
N LEU A 232 -1.28 9.59 -0.23
CA LEU A 232 -0.62 9.32 -1.51
C LEU A 232 0.19 8.03 -1.44
N TYR A 233 -0.16 7.06 -2.29
CA TYR A 233 0.53 5.79 -2.47
C TYR A 233 1.07 5.72 -3.89
N CYS A 234 2.37 5.98 -4.09
CA CYS A 234 3.04 5.94 -5.40
C CYS A 234 4.32 5.09 -5.38
N THR A 235 4.37 4.10 -4.49
CA THR A 235 5.50 3.17 -4.38
C THR A 235 5.67 2.31 -5.63
N TYR A 236 6.87 1.77 -5.86
CA TYR A 236 7.17 0.88 -7.00
C TYR A 236 6.82 1.53 -8.35
N ASN A 237 7.47 2.67 -8.62
CA ASN A 237 7.38 3.40 -9.88
C ASN A 237 8.79 3.78 -10.38
N GLN A 238 8.89 4.67 -11.35
CA GLN A 238 10.15 5.14 -11.91
C GLN A 238 10.34 6.66 -11.73
N LEU A 239 9.67 7.25 -10.75
CA LEU A 239 9.70 8.69 -10.49
C LEU A 239 11.12 9.14 -10.11
N THR A 240 11.63 10.18 -10.76
CA THR A 240 12.90 10.81 -10.44
C THR A 240 12.75 12.05 -9.55
N SER A 241 11.56 12.62 -9.53
CA SER A 241 11.13 13.73 -8.68
C SER A 241 9.66 13.56 -8.29
N LEU A 242 9.25 14.19 -7.21
CA LEU A 242 7.87 14.19 -6.74
C LEU A 242 7.56 15.59 -6.18
N ASP A 243 6.65 16.31 -6.82
CA ASP A 243 6.21 17.62 -6.34
C ASP A 243 5.03 17.46 -5.38
N ILE A 244 5.28 17.78 -4.11
CA ILE A 244 4.33 17.65 -2.99
C ILE A 244 4.12 18.98 -2.26
N GLN A 245 4.60 20.08 -2.80
CA GLN A 245 4.56 21.39 -2.13
C GLN A 245 3.13 21.95 -2.00
N GLU A 246 2.24 21.61 -2.92
CA GLU A 246 0.85 22.08 -2.91
C GLU A 246 -0.13 21.12 -2.21
N LEU A 247 0.37 20.20 -1.34
CA LEU A 247 -0.42 19.17 -0.66
C LEU A 247 -0.48 19.39 0.87
N PRO A 248 -1.04 20.51 1.36
CA PRO A 248 -0.97 20.87 2.79
C PRO A 248 -1.74 19.91 3.71
N ALA A 249 -2.74 19.19 3.18
CA ALA A 249 -3.56 18.25 3.94
C ALA A 249 -2.96 16.83 4.02
N LEU A 250 -1.76 16.61 3.42
CA LEU A 250 -1.20 15.26 3.30
C LEU A 250 -0.78 14.71 4.68
N LYS A 251 -1.33 13.55 5.01
CA LYS A 251 -1.10 12.81 6.26
C LYS A 251 -0.27 11.57 6.06
N GLU A 252 -0.44 10.90 4.92
CA GLU A 252 0.28 9.67 4.61
C GLU A 252 0.94 9.79 3.22
N LEU A 253 2.26 9.64 3.17
CA LEU A 253 3.02 9.60 1.92
C LEU A 253 3.84 8.33 1.84
N TYR A 254 3.56 7.49 0.83
CA TYR A 254 4.36 6.33 0.49
C TYR A 254 4.89 6.48 -0.94
N CYS A 255 6.18 6.82 -1.06
CA CYS A 255 6.86 7.02 -2.34
C CYS A 255 8.12 6.15 -2.47
N GLY A 256 8.22 5.09 -1.69
CA GLY A 256 9.35 4.15 -1.73
C GLY A 256 9.49 3.41 -3.06
N ASN A 257 10.65 2.79 -3.29
CA ASN A 257 10.94 2.04 -4.52
C ASN A 257 10.72 2.87 -5.79
N ASN A 258 11.43 4.01 -5.84
CA ASN A 258 11.46 4.94 -6.96
C ASN A 258 12.92 5.35 -7.27
N LYS A 259 13.10 6.42 -8.02
CA LYS A 259 14.43 6.96 -8.36
C LYS A 259 14.58 8.42 -7.87
N ILE A 260 13.82 8.81 -6.83
CA ILE A 260 13.74 10.19 -6.32
C ILE A 260 15.07 10.57 -5.69
N SER A 261 15.65 11.68 -6.15
CA SER A 261 16.94 12.17 -5.64
C SER A 261 16.80 13.31 -4.62
N SER A 262 15.65 13.97 -4.56
CA SER A 262 15.32 15.01 -3.59
C SER A 262 13.82 15.01 -3.29
N LEU A 263 13.47 15.32 -2.05
CA LEU A 263 12.08 15.39 -1.60
C LEU A 263 11.93 16.63 -0.68
N ASN A 264 11.09 17.58 -1.10
CA ASN A 264 10.82 18.78 -0.31
C ASN A 264 9.56 18.57 0.53
N THR A 265 9.72 18.44 1.83
CA THR A 265 8.64 18.15 2.79
C THR A 265 8.15 19.38 3.55
N SER A 266 8.68 20.57 3.27
CA SER A 266 8.50 21.80 4.10
C SER A 266 7.05 22.27 4.25
N SER A 267 6.15 21.89 3.33
CA SER A 267 4.72 22.26 3.37
C SER A 267 3.83 21.24 4.09
N LEU A 268 4.37 20.10 4.56
CA LEU A 268 3.60 18.95 5.01
C LEU A 268 3.44 18.88 6.54
N ALA A 269 2.98 19.95 7.16
CA ALA A 269 2.89 20.03 8.64
C ALA A 269 1.98 18.96 9.28
N GLU A 270 0.98 18.45 8.54
CA GLU A 270 0.04 17.43 9.00
C GLU A 270 0.54 15.98 8.76
N LEU A 271 1.76 15.82 8.18
CA LEU A 271 2.26 14.50 7.79
C LEU A 271 2.53 13.63 9.03
N GLN A 272 1.88 12.47 9.06
CA GLN A 272 1.97 11.47 10.14
C GLN A 272 2.85 10.29 9.74
N VAL A 273 2.82 9.90 8.46
CA VAL A 273 3.59 8.76 7.94
C VAL A 273 4.36 9.18 6.69
N LEU A 274 5.68 8.96 6.70
CA LEU A 274 6.54 9.15 5.54
C LEU A 274 7.30 7.85 5.23
N GLY A 275 6.94 7.19 4.13
CA GLY A 275 7.64 6.05 3.57
C GLY A 275 8.34 6.43 2.26
N CYS A 276 9.64 6.71 2.31
CA CYS A 276 10.46 7.06 1.14
C CYS A 276 11.66 6.11 0.95
N ALA A 277 11.55 4.89 1.46
CA ALA A 277 12.61 3.88 1.33
C ALA A 277 12.91 3.52 -0.12
N ASP A 278 14.14 3.03 -0.36
CA ASP A 278 14.60 2.57 -1.67
C ASP A 278 14.45 3.65 -2.76
N ASN A 279 15.18 4.75 -2.55
CA ASN A 279 15.28 5.88 -3.45
C ASN A 279 16.75 6.32 -3.60
N LYS A 280 17.01 7.50 -4.12
CA LYS A 280 18.35 8.07 -4.31
C LYS A 280 18.56 9.35 -3.50
N LEU A 281 17.84 9.49 -2.38
CA LEU A 281 17.92 10.68 -1.54
C LEU A 281 19.32 10.82 -0.93
N THR A 282 19.96 11.97 -1.16
CA THR A 282 21.24 12.32 -0.52
C THR A 282 21.05 13.16 0.73
N SER A 283 19.88 13.79 0.86
CA SER A 283 19.42 14.53 2.03
C SER A 283 17.90 14.36 2.19
N LEU A 284 17.43 14.46 3.42
CA LEU A 284 16.01 14.47 3.75
C LEU A 284 15.82 15.44 4.93
N ASP A 285 15.11 16.53 4.68
CA ASP A 285 14.75 17.48 5.73
C ASP A 285 13.34 17.15 6.23
N VAL A 286 13.24 16.79 7.49
CA VAL A 286 11.98 16.48 8.19
C VAL A 286 11.69 17.50 9.30
N HIS A 287 12.41 18.62 9.29
CA HIS A 287 12.20 19.70 10.26
C HIS A 287 10.77 20.25 10.14
N GLY A 288 10.13 20.46 11.28
CA GLY A 288 8.76 20.97 11.33
C GLY A 288 7.64 19.93 11.14
N LEU A 289 7.97 18.67 10.80
CA LEU A 289 6.97 17.59 10.69
C LEU A 289 6.59 17.06 12.08
N THR A 290 6.07 17.93 12.94
CA THR A 290 5.84 17.61 14.36
C THR A 290 4.75 16.55 14.62
N ALA A 291 3.90 16.29 13.62
CA ALA A 291 2.88 15.24 13.66
C ALA A 291 3.41 13.86 13.23
N LEU A 292 4.67 13.76 12.77
CA LEU A 292 5.22 12.53 12.21
C LEU A 292 5.39 11.46 13.30
N THR A 293 4.73 10.32 13.09
CA THR A 293 4.79 9.14 13.96
C THR A 293 5.66 8.03 13.37
N ASP A 294 5.71 7.94 12.05
CA ASP A 294 6.40 6.86 11.34
C ASP A 294 7.26 7.43 10.21
N LEU A 295 8.57 7.19 10.27
CA LEU A 295 9.52 7.56 9.24
C LEU A 295 10.28 6.33 8.74
N VAL A 296 10.10 5.99 7.47
CA VAL A 296 10.84 4.94 6.78
C VAL A 296 11.60 5.56 5.62
N CYS A 297 12.91 5.76 5.81
CA CYS A 297 13.82 6.34 4.82
C CYS A 297 15.02 5.43 4.52
N SER A 298 14.86 4.13 4.78
CA SER A 298 15.89 3.11 4.53
C SER A 298 16.28 3.00 3.05
N LYS A 299 17.46 2.41 2.77
CA LYS A 299 17.98 2.21 1.40
C LYS A 299 18.00 3.50 0.57
N ASN A 300 18.64 4.52 1.13
CA ASN A 300 18.93 5.77 0.46
C ASN A 300 20.43 6.09 0.52
N LEU A 301 20.81 7.30 0.23
CA LEU A 301 22.22 7.75 0.23
C LEU A 301 22.47 8.81 1.30
N LEU A 302 21.65 8.84 2.37
CA LEU A 302 21.68 9.86 3.41
C LEU A 302 22.98 9.77 4.21
N SER A 303 23.74 10.87 4.28
CA SER A 303 24.90 11.02 5.16
C SER A 303 24.58 11.74 6.46
N LEU A 304 23.44 12.40 6.53
CA LEU A 304 22.92 13.11 7.70
C LEU A 304 21.40 12.96 7.74
N LEU A 305 20.87 12.74 8.95
CA LEU A 305 19.42 12.76 9.21
C LEU A 305 19.18 13.45 10.56
N LYS A 306 18.40 14.54 10.53
CA LYS A 306 18.03 15.32 11.72
C LYS A 306 16.59 15.03 12.11
N VAL A 307 16.37 14.39 13.27
CA VAL A 307 15.06 13.97 13.75
C VAL A 307 14.70 14.50 15.16
N HIS A 308 15.57 15.31 15.76
CA HIS A 308 15.50 15.71 17.18
C HIS A 308 14.21 16.47 17.56
N ASP A 309 13.51 17.09 16.60
CA ASP A 309 12.27 17.85 16.86
C ASP A 309 10.98 16.99 16.72
N LEU A 310 11.11 15.73 16.30
CA LEU A 310 9.98 14.85 16.00
C LEU A 310 9.46 14.14 17.26
N LYS A 311 8.92 14.89 18.20
CA LYS A 311 8.52 14.37 19.53
C LYS A 311 7.44 13.29 19.50
N ALA A 312 6.63 13.23 18.42
CA ALA A 312 5.60 12.24 18.20
C ALA A 312 6.13 10.96 17.53
N LEU A 313 7.41 10.92 17.11
CA LEU A 313 7.96 9.82 16.34
C LEU A 313 8.02 8.55 17.17
N GLN A 314 7.32 7.50 16.71
CA GLN A 314 7.23 6.19 17.34
C GLN A 314 8.11 5.16 16.62
N SER A 315 8.23 5.27 15.31
CA SER A 315 8.99 4.34 14.49
C SER A 315 9.93 5.08 13.53
N LEU A 316 11.22 4.71 13.58
CA LEU A 316 12.25 5.20 12.67
C LEU A 316 12.98 4.02 12.02
N ASP A 317 12.87 3.91 10.69
CA ASP A 317 13.74 3.06 9.89
C ASP A 317 14.61 3.92 8.96
N CYS A 318 15.86 4.08 9.30
CA CYS A 318 16.90 4.74 8.51
C CYS A 318 18.02 3.77 8.08
N SER A 319 17.72 2.47 8.04
CA SER A 319 18.70 1.43 7.68
C SER A 319 19.23 1.57 6.25
N ASP A 320 20.36 0.92 5.98
CA ASP A 320 21.02 0.88 4.67
C ASP A 320 21.18 2.30 4.07
N ASN A 321 21.83 3.21 4.84
CA ASN A 321 22.20 4.55 4.44
C ASN A 321 23.72 4.78 4.63
N ARG A 322 24.18 6.01 4.69
CA ARG A 322 25.60 6.39 4.88
C ARG A 322 25.81 7.24 6.14
N LEU A 323 24.95 7.06 7.16
CA LEU A 323 24.98 7.86 8.37
C LEU A 323 26.24 7.53 9.20
N ALA A 324 27.09 8.52 9.43
CA ALA A 324 28.24 8.40 10.34
C ALA A 324 27.85 8.68 11.79
N SER A 325 26.76 9.39 12.02
CA SER A 325 26.16 9.69 13.32
C SER A 325 24.63 9.79 13.17
N LEU A 326 23.92 9.52 14.27
CA LEU A 326 22.48 9.65 14.36
C LEU A 326 22.12 10.24 15.73
N ASP A 327 21.58 11.45 15.74
CA ASP A 327 21.10 12.10 16.96
C ASP A 327 19.59 11.84 17.09
N ILE A 328 19.24 11.04 18.09
CA ILE A 328 17.87 10.63 18.44
C ILE A 328 17.47 11.12 19.83
N GLN A 329 18.21 12.08 20.39
CA GLN A 329 17.87 12.65 21.67
C GLN A 329 16.58 13.48 21.55
N GLY A 330 15.74 13.46 22.58
CA GLY A 330 14.48 14.22 22.57
C GLY A 330 13.33 13.57 21.82
N LEU A 331 13.40 12.25 21.54
CA LEU A 331 12.32 11.45 20.94
C LEU A 331 11.63 10.55 22.00
N PRO A 332 10.82 11.10 22.90
CA PRO A 332 10.29 10.36 24.05
C PRO A 332 9.31 9.25 23.65
N ALA A 333 8.69 9.35 22.49
CA ALA A 333 7.71 8.39 21.97
C ALA A 333 8.35 7.28 21.11
N LEU A 334 9.68 7.30 20.87
CA LEU A 334 10.32 6.35 19.99
C LEU A 334 10.30 4.93 20.58
N GLU A 335 9.55 4.04 19.94
CA GLU A 335 9.38 2.64 20.30
C GLU A 335 10.28 1.71 19.47
N ASN A 336 10.41 2.02 18.17
CA ASN A 336 11.12 1.18 17.21
C ASN A 336 12.19 1.98 16.48
N LEU A 337 13.44 1.54 16.58
CA LEU A 337 14.57 2.12 15.85
C LEU A 337 15.28 1.04 15.04
N THR A 338 15.31 1.20 13.72
CA THR A 338 16.13 0.43 12.80
C THR A 338 17.13 1.36 12.13
N CYS A 339 18.40 1.25 12.50
CA CYS A 339 19.51 2.04 11.96
C CYS A 339 20.64 1.16 11.42
N SER A 340 20.34 -0.11 11.14
CA SER A 340 21.31 -1.08 10.61
C SER A 340 21.88 -0.68 9.25
N GLY A 341 23.04 -1.20 8.89
CA GLY A 341 23.62 -0.94 7.57
C GLY A 341 24.04 0.52 7.35
N ASN A 342 24.62 1.15 8.37
CA ASN A 342 25.14 2.51 8.33
C ASN A 342 26.66 2.54 8.69
N GLN A 343 27.17 3.70 9.04
CA GLN A 343 28.58 3.90 9.42
C GLN A 343 28.69 4.43 10.85
N LEU A 344 27.71 4.11 11.72
CA LEU A 344 27.63 4.62 13.07
C LEU A 344 28.78 4.04 13.92
N SER A 345 29.59 4.92 14.50
CA SER A 345 30.63 4.55 15.47
C SER A 345 30.16 4.64 16.92
N SER A 346 29.03 5.27 17.17
CA SER A 346 28.34 5.38 18.47
C SER A 346 26.84 5.53 18.25
N LEU A 347 26.06 5.15 19.28
CA LEU A 347 24.60 5.36 19.31
C LEU A 347 24.19 5.62 20.77
N ASN A 348 23.59 6.77 21.00
CA ASN A 348 23.10 7.14 22.34
C ASN A 348 21.58 7.00 22.43
N VAL A 349 21.12 6.03 23.22
CA VAL A 349 19.69 5.75 23.45
C VAL A 349 19.22 6.22 24.83
N GLN A 350 19.98 7.08 25.49
CA GLN A 350 19.63 7.61 26.81
C GLN A 350 18.30 8.37 26.76
N ASN A 351 17.45 8.17 27.76
CA ASN A 351 16.11 8.79 27.89
C ASN A 351 15.07 8.36 26.85
N LEU A 352 15.35 7.38 26.00
CA LEU A 352 14.36 6.80 25.08
C LEU A 352 13.53 5.73 25.83
N ASN A 353 12.72 6.17 26.79
CA ASN A 353 12.03 5.25 27.71
C ASN A 353 10.97 4.37 27.03
N ALA A 354 10.46 4.76 25.88
CA ALA A 354 9.52 3.96 25.09
C ALA A 354 10.20 2.89 24.23
N LEU A 355 11.54 3.00 24.00
CA LEU A 355 12.26 2.14 23.06
C LEU A 355 12.15 0.66 23.44
N SER A 356 11.59 -0.17 22.56
CA SER A 356 11.37 -1.61 22.73
C SER A 356 12.01 -2.46 21.65
N LYS A 357 12.29 -1.87 20.48
CA LYS A 357 12.97 -2.56 19.39
C LYS A 357 14.11 -1.70 18.86
N LEU A 358 15.32 -2.27 18.85
CA LEU A 358 16.52 -1.64 18.32
C LEU A 358 17.20 -2.60 17.34
N ASP A 359 17.45 -2.16 16.11
CA ASP A 359 18.38 -2.82 15.20
C ASP A 359 19.50 -1.85 14.85
N CYS A 360 20.69 -2.12 15.39
CA CYS A 360 21.93 -1.38 15.11
C CYS A 360 23.01 -2.24 14.45
N SER A 361 22.65 -3.40 13.90
CA SER A 361 23.55 -4.30 13.20
C SER A 361 24.23 -3.63 11.98
N TYR A 362 25.30 -4.19 11.48
CA TYR A 362 26.00 -3.69 10.29
C TYR A 362 26.39 -2.20 10.36
N ASN A 363 27.00 -1.81 11.49
CA ASN A 363 27.55 -0.47 11.73
C ASN A 363 29.07 -0.56 12.03
N GLN A 364 29.61 0.37 12.78
CA GLN A 364 31.01 0.41 13.21
C GLN A 364 31.13 0.58 14.73
N LEU A 365 30.16 0.02 15.47
CA LEU A 365 30.11 0.12 16.94
C LEU A 365 31.20 -0.78 17.56
N ASN A 366 32.16 -0.18 18.23
CA ASN A 366 33.21 -0.89 18.95
C ASN A 366 32.75 -1.29 20.37
N ALA A 367 33.64 -1.96 21.12
CA ALA A 367 33.35 -2.41 22.47
C ALA A 367 32.93 -1.26 23.43
N HIS A 368 33.56 -0.08 23.30
CA HIS A 368 33.22 1.08 24.13
C HIS A 368 31.82 1.64 23.77
N ALA A 369 31.51 1.72 22.49
CA ALA A 369 30.18 2.15 22.00
C ALA A 369 29.07 1.23 22.52
N PHE A 370 29.28 -0.09 22.46
CA PHE A 370 28.32 -1.05 23.01
C PHE A 370 28.22 -1.00 24.54
N THR A 371 29.30 -0.78 25.24
CA THR A 371 29.27 -0.58 26.71
C THR A 371 28.33 0.60 27.05
N THR A 372 28.47 1.71 26.34
CA THR A 372 27.63 2.89 26.53
C THR A 372 26.17 2.61 26.15
N LEU A 373 25.97 1.98 24.98
CA LEU A 373 24.64 1.62 24.50
C LEU A 373 23.88 0.75 25.50
N PHE A 374 24.48 -0.37 25.95
CA PHE A 374 23.83 -1.30 26.89
C PHE A 374 23.53 -0.68 28.25
N ASN A 375 24.41 0.20 28.73
CA ASN A 375 24.16 0.94 29.95
C ASN A 375 22.98 1.94 29.82
N ASN A 376 22.72 2.45 28.63
CA ASN A 376 21.68 3.44 28.35
C ASN A 376 20.36 2.85 27.86
N LEU A 377 20.28 1.54 27.55
CA LEU A 377 19.01 0.89 27.24
C LEU A 377 18.01 1.07 28.40
N PRO A 378 16.74 1.41 28.12
CA PRO A 378 15.74 1.55 29.17
C PRO A 378 15.41 0.19 29.82
N PRO A 379 15.08 0.15 31.13
CA PRO A 379 14.60 -1.07 31.77
C PRO A 379 13.22 -1.44 31.24
N ARG A 380 12.92 -2.75 31.11
CA ARG A 380 11.65 -3.32 30.73
C ARG A 380 11.04 -4.15 31.85
N SER A 381 9.72 -4.34 31.81
CA SER A 381 9.01 -5.20 32.77
C SER A 381 8.75 -6.58 32.16
N ASP A 382 8.74 -7.62 32.98
CA ASP A 382 8.40 -8.99 32.58
C ASP A 382 6.90 -9.14 32.17
N LEU A 383 6.09 -8.08 32.34
CA LEU A 383 4.65 -8.07 32.06
C LEU A 383 4.31 -7.54 30.65
N GLU A 384 5.30 -7.07 29.90
CA GLU A 384 5.07 -6.66 28.52
C GLU A 384 4.98 -7.91 27.62
N TYR A 385 3.88 -8.05 26.92
CA TYR A 385 3.59 -9.16 25.98
C TYR A 385 4.57 -9.27 24.80
N ASP A 386 5.44 -8.28 24.60
CA ASP A 386 6.48 -8.25 23.58
C ASP A 386 7.83 -7.98 24.24
N SER A 387 8.71 -8.98 24.26
CA SER A 387 10.07 -8.83 24.76
C SER A 387 10.81 -7.75 24.00
N ALA A 388 11.53 -6.88 24.71
CA ALA A 388 12.35 -5.86 24.06
C ALA A 388 13.53 -6.52 23.34
N ARG A 389 13.76 -6.12 22.09
CA ARG A 389 14.73 -6.76 21.19
C ARG A 389 15.82 -5.81 20.72
N CYS A 390 17.07 -6.23 20.88
CA CYS A 390 18.23 -5.51 20.40
C CYS A 390 19.07 -6.39 19.43
N TYR A 391 19.02 -6.06 18.15
CA TYR A 391 19.84 -6.70 17.12
C TYR A 391 21.19 -5.97 17.05
N VAL A 392 22.23 -6.61 17.51
CA VAL A 392 23.55 -5.98 17.74
C VAL A 392 24.53 -6.19 16.59
N TYR A 393 24.47 -7.31 15.90
CA TYR A 393 25.26 -7.58 14.70
C TYR A 393 24.58 -8.62 13.79
N GLY A 394 25.13 -8.84 12.61
CA GLY A 394 24.63 -9.83 11.67
C GLY A 394 25.72 -10.69 11.04
N GLU A 395 25.31 -11.87 10.60
CA GLU A 395 26.13 -12.85 9.90
C GLU A 395 25.50 -13.26 8.56
N VAL A 396 24.68 -12.36 7.99
CA VAL A 396 24.02 -12.61 6.70
C VAL A 396 25.05 -12.72 5.58
N PRO A 397 25.06 -13.79 4.79
CA PRO A 397 26.01 -13.96 3.70
C PRO A 397 25.99 -12.76 2.72
N GLY A 398 27.18 -12.29 2.35
CA GLY A 398 27.35 -11.18 1.42
C GLY A 398 27.28 -9.77 2.06
N LYS A 399 26.98 -9.64 3.37
CA LYS A 399 27.09 -8.38 4.10
C LYS A 399 28.32 -8.39 5.01
N THR A 400 29.01 -7.24 5.07
CA THR A 400 30.18 -7.06 5.95
C THR A 400 29.71 -6.41 7.25
N GLU A 401 29.94 -7.10 8.39
CA GLU A 401 29.67 -6.57 9.72
C GLU A 401 30.87 -5.81 10.27
N GLY A 402 30.67 -4.55 10.64
CA GLY A 402 31.70 -3.70 11.23
C GLY A 402 31.62 -3.57 12.75
N ASN A 403 30.51 -4.02 13.36
CA ASN A 403 30.33 -3.99 14.79
C ASN A 403 31.21 -5.00 15.55
N CYS A 404 31.55 -4.68 16.79
CA CYS A 404 32.12 -5.65 17.73
C CYS A 404 31.15 -6.84 17.90
N LYS A 405 31.69 -8.07 17.78
CA LYS A 405 30.93 -9.32 17.96
C LYS A 405 31.23 -10.04 19.25
N ASN A 406 32.32 -9.66 19.96
CA ASN A 406 32.71 -10.28 21.22
C ASN A 406 32.28 -9.42 22.40
N PHE A 407 31.24 -9.85 23.09
CA PHE A 407 30.69 -9.19 24.28
C PHE A 407 31.24 -9.76 25.59
N SER A 408 32.16 -10.72 25.57
CA SER A 408 32.78 -11.30 26.77
C SER A 408 34.00 -10.51 27.26
N SER A 409 34.50 -9.58 26.47
CA SER A 409 35.70 -8.76 26.79
C SER A 409 35.64 -7.42 26.07
N PRO A 410 36.07 -6.30 26.69
CA PRO A 410 36.56 -6.16 28.04
C PRO A 410 35.48 -6.33 29.14
N GLU A 411 35.86 -6.44 30.40
CA GLU A 411 34.97 -6.76 31.53
C GLU A 411 33.81 -5.77 31.71
N ASN A 412 34.03 -4.48 31.44
CA ASN A 412 32.97 -3.47 31.47
C ASN A 412 31.93 -3.69 30.38
N LEU A 413 32.31 -4.17 29.19
CA LEU A 413 31.37 -4.53 28.15
C LEU A 413 30.56 -5.77 28.50
N LYS A 414 31.23 -6.81 29.03
CA LYS A 414 30.56 -8.02 29.52
C LYS A 414 29.52 -7.70 30.57
N THR A 415 29.93 -6.91 31.60
CA THR A 415 29.03 -6.49 32.69
C THR A 415 27.83 -5.71 32.15
N ALA A 416 28.02 -4.78 31.20
CA ALA A 416 26.93 -3.99 30.61
C ALA A 416 26.00 -4.89 29.76
N PHE A 417 26.52 -5.85 29.00
CA PHE A 417 25.78 -6.80 28.21
C PHE A 417 24.89 -7.70 29.08
N GLU A 418 25.47 -8.33 30.11
CA GLU A 418 24.72 -9.18 31.05
C GLU A 418 23.64 -8.39 31.83
N LYS A 419 23.97 -7.16 32.25
CA LYS A 419 22.97 -6.28 32.88
C LYS A 419 21.81 -5.93 31.94
N ALA A 420 22.07 -5.69 30.66
CA ALA A 420 21.04 -5.43 29.68
C ALA A 420 20.09 -6.63 29.50
N LYS A 421 20.61 -7.86 29.48
CA LYS A 421 19.82 -9.09 29.43
C LYS A 421 19.06 -9.36 30.73
N THR A 422 19.74 -9.43 31.87
CA THR A 422 19.19 -9.97 33.10
C THR A 422 18.39 -8.95 33.91
N VAL A 423 18.84 -7.69 33.94
CA VAL A 423 18.23 -6.63 34.75
C VAL A 423 17.28 -5.78 33.93
N LYS A 424 17.67 -5.43 32.69
CA LYS A 424 16.87 -4.56 31.85
C LYS A 424 15.92 -5.33 30.90
N LYS A 425 16.00 -6.67 30.89
CA LYS A 425 15.09 -7.57 30.18
C LYS A 425 15.06 -7.37 28.64
N TRP A 426 16.24 -7.16 28.05
CA TRP A 426 16.38 -7.08 26.60
C TRP A 426 16.82 -8.44 26.04
N GLU A 427 16.15 -8.95 25.01
CA GLU A 427 16.65 -10.01 24.15
C GLU A 427 17.77 -9.47 23.27
N MET A 428 18.99 -10.01 23.42
CA MET A 428 20.13 -9.66 22.58
C MET A 428 20.23 -10.63 21.44
N LEU A 429 20.15 -10.12 20.21
CA LEU A 429 19.96 -10.91 18.99
C LEU A 429 21.05 -10.64 17.96
N LYS A 430 21.33 -11.62 17.11
CA LYS A 430 22.08 -11.46 15.87
C LYS A 430 21.27 -11.95 14.69
N TRP A 431 21.47 -11.36 13.51
CA TRP A 431 20.92 -11.85 12.27
C TRP A 431 21.78 -12.98 11.70
N ARG A 432 21.19 -14.15 11.41
CA ARG A 432 21.84 -15.27 10.71
C ARG A 432 21.55 -15.25 9.23
N THR A 433 20.32 -15.00 8.87
CA THR A 433 19.87 -14.81 7.49
C THR A 433 19.10 -13.49 7.40
N LYS A 434 18.60 -13.17 6.22
CA LYS A 434 17.78 -11.96 6.02
C LYS A 434 16.51 -11.94 6.90
N ASP A 435 15.99 -13.12 7.22
CA ASP A 435 14.69 -13.27 7.89
C ASP A 435 14.78 -14.05 9.22
N GLU A 436 15.97 -14.55 9.59
CA GLU A 436 16.19 -15.34 10.82
C GLU A 436 17.15 -14.67 11.77
N SER A 437 16.77 -14.59 13.04
CA SER A 437 17.58 -14.11 14.14
C SER A 437 17.83 -15.20 15.17
N GLU A 438 18.93 -15.05 15.93
CA GLU A 438 19.34 -15.94 17.02
C GLU A 438 19.66 -15.12 18.26
N GLU A 439 19.26 -15.64 19.44
CA GLU A 439 19.61 -15.05 20.72
C GLU A 439 21.08 -15.30 21.07
N LEU A 440 21.72 -14.30 21.73
CA LEU A 440 23.13 -14.28 22.14
C LEU A 440 23.31 -14.62 23.61
#